data_4efc1e21638b639dc33a59da9f67775b
#
_entry.id   4efc1e21638b639dc33a59da9f67775b
#
_cell.length_a   1.000
_cell.length_b   1.000
_cell.length_c   1.000
_cell.angle_alpha   90.00
_cell.angle_beta   90.00
_cell.angle_gamma   90.00
#
_symmetry.space_group_name_H-M   'P 1'
#
loop_
_entity.id
_entity.type
_entity.pdbx_description
1 polymer ?
#
loop_
_entity_poly.entity_id
_entity_poly.type
_entity_poly.pdbx_seq_one_letter_code
_entity_poly.pdbx_strand_id
1 'polypeptide(L)'
;MTLFSFLGNGQNVRPNESLFKLKINDINGKELKLEEYKGKKILFVNVASKCGFTNQYDGLQDLYSKYQGKLVVIGLPCNQFGAQEPGTEQEIQSFCRMNYGVDFPMTEKIDVKGENQHPIYQWLTQKQKNGKMNSSVKWNFQKYLVDEEGRLIDVFYSITKPMSKKITKLL
;
A
#
# COMPACT_ATOMS: atom_id res chain seq x y z
N MET A 1 17.48 26.74 -39.15
CA MET A 1 16.17 26.37 -38.58
C MET A 1 16.35 25.05 -37.82
N THR A 2 16.62 25.12 -36.55
CA THR A 2 16.99 23.94 -35.71
C THR A 2 15.75 23.50 -34.94
N LEU A 3 15.21 22.33 -35.30
CA LEU A 3 14.12 21.72 -34.55
C LEU A 3 14.66 21.17 -33.22
N PHE A 4 14.27 21.78 -32.11
CA PHE A 4 14.40 21.18 -30.81
C PHE A 4 13.26 20.18 -30.60
N SER A 5 13.56 18.88 -30.68
CA SER A 5 12.66 17.85 -30.25
C SER A 5 12.67 17.82 -28.70
N PHE A 6 11.57 18.25 -28.09
CA PHE A 6 11.29 18.01 -26.68
C PHE A 6 10.94 16.53 -26.51
N LEU A 7 11.94 15.72 -26.19
CA LEU A 7 11.74 14.43 -25.58
C LEU A 7 11.29 14.71 -24.14
N GLY A 8 10.01 14.49 -23.87
CA GLY A 8 9.45 14.53 -22.53
C GLY A 8 10.11 13.46 -21.65
N ASN A 9 11.16 13.82 -20.96
CA ASN A 9 11.67 13.05 -19.84
C ASN A 9 10.57 13.01 -18.78
N GLY A 10 9.94 11.86 -18.59
CA GLY A 10 9.19 11.56 -17.39
C GLY A 10 10.15 11.70 -16.22
N GLN A 11 10.24 12.89 -15.65
CA GLN A 11 11.11 13.14 -14.50
C GLN A 11 10.63 12.22 -13.36
N ASN A 12 11.48 11.27 -12.99
CA ASN A 12 11.36 10.53 -11.74
C ASN A 12 11.46 11.55 -10.58
N VAL A 13 10.33 12.11 -10.21
CA VAL A 13 10.26 13.11 -9.13
C VAL A 13 10.62 12.41 -7.84
N ARG A 14 11.70 12.83 -7.21
CA ARG A 14 12.10 12.32 -5.89
C ARG A 14 11.11 12.82 -4.85
N PRO A 15 10.72 11.97 -3.90
CA PRO A 15 9.89 12.40 -2.78
C PRO A 15 10.65 13.42 -1.93
N ASN A 16 9.91 14.37 -1.38
CA ASN A 16 10.47 15.37 -0.46
C ASN A 16 10.78 14.78 0.92
N GLU A 17 10.13 13.66 1.24
CA GLU A 17 10.30 12.91 2.48
C GLU A 17 10.51 11.43 2.14
N SER A 18 11.51 10.79 2.75
CA SER A 18 11.79 9.37 2.49
C SER A 18 10.75 8.48 3.15
N LEU A 19 10.03 7.69 2.35
CA LEU A 19 9.11 6.66 2.84
C LEU A 19 9.80 5.69 3.82
N PHE A 20 11.04 5.33 3.56
CA PHE A 20 11.79 4.34 4.37
C PHE A 20 12.12 4.81 5.78
N LYS A 21 11.99 6.11 6.07
CA LYS A 21 12.19 6.68 7.42
C LYS A 21 10.91 6.70 8.25
N LEU A 22 9.77 6.43 7.63
CA LEU A 22 8.50 6.40 8.34
C LEU A 22 8.40 5.14 9.20
N LYS A 23 7.76 5.27 10.36
CA LYS A 23 7.64 4.20 11.34
C LYS A 23 6.20 3.71 11.41
N ILE A 24 6.06 2.42 11.58
CA ILE A 24 4.81 1.73 11.86
C ILE A 24 5.12 0.42 12.57
N ASN A 25 4.22 -0.05 13.42
CA ASN A 25 4.34 -1.37 14.02
C ASN A 25 3.65 -2.43 13.13
N ASP A 26 4.18 -3.64 13.17
CA ASP A 26 3.48 -4.79 12.64
C ASP A 26 2.24 -5.13 13.51
N ILE A 27 1.46 -6.08 13.08
CA ILE A 27 0.22 -6.48 13.76
C ILE A 27 0.47 -7.10 15.14
N ASN A 28 1.72 -7.45 15.48
CA ASN A 28 2.13 -7.98 16.79
C ASN A 28 2.76 -6.89 17.68
N GLY A 29 2.77 -5.63 17.24
CA GLY A 29 3.30 -4.49 17.99
C GLY A 29 4.82 -4.29 17.90
N LYS A 30 5.50 -4.99 16.98
CA LYS A 30 6.94 -4.78 16.70
C LYS A 30 7.11 -3.77 15.57
N GLU A 31 8.16 -2.96 15.64
CA GLU A 31 8.48 -2.02 14.56
C GLU A 31 8.69 -2.78 13.24
N LEU A 32 7.89 -2.42 12.21
CA LEU A 32 8.04 -2.86 10.84
C LEU A 32 8.98 -1.89 10.12
N LYS A 33 10.22 -2.28 9.95
CA LYS A 33 11.24 -1.43 9.34
C LYS A 33 11.08 -1.40 7.83
N LEU A 34 10.48 -0.34 7.30
CA LEU A 34 10.28 -0.17 5.85
C LEU A 34 11.60 -0.18 5.06
N GLU A 35 12.70 0.23 5.69
CA GLU A 35 14.03 0.23 5.08
C GLU A 35 14.51 -1.17 4.66
N GLU A 36 14.05 -2.23 5.32
CA GLU A 36 14.36 -3.62 4.97
C GLU A 36 13.77 -4.05 3.62
N TYR A 37 12.78 -3.29 3.13
CA TYR A 37 12.14 -3.53 1.82
C TYR A 37 12.74 -2.70 0.69
N LYS A 38 13.74 -1.89 0.96
CA LYS A 38 14.48 -1.14 -0.08
C LYS A 38 15.04 -2.09 -1.12
N GLY A 39 14.88 -1.74 -2.40
CA GLY A 39 15.23 -2.63 -3.51
C GLY A 39 14.10 -3.56 -3.97
N LYS A 40 12.94 -3.51 -3.31
CA LYS A 40 11.71 -4.19 -3.73
C LYS A 40 10.59 -3.16 -3.92
N LYS A 41 9.66 -3.47 -4.82
CA LYS A 41 8.41 -2.70 -4.88
C LYS A 41 7.56 -3.00 -3.63
N ILE A 42 6.78 -2.01 -3.20
CA ILE A 42 5.87 -2.16 -2.07
C ILE A 42 4.46 -1.81 -2.52
N LEU A 43 3.51 -2.71 -2.28
CA LEU A 43 2.09 -2.46 -2.47
C LEU A 43 1.43 -2.27 -1.10
N PHE A 44 1.07 -1.04 -0.77
CA PHE A 44 0.31 -0.71 0.44
C PHE A 44 -1.18 -0.87 0.15
N VAL A 45 -1.89 -1.57 1.02
CA VAL A 45 -3.34 -1.81 0.89
C VAL A 45 -4.02 -1.60 2.24
N ASN A 46 -4.99 -0.70 2.30
CA ASN A 46 -5.84 -0.58 3.49
C ASN A 46 -6.91 -1.67 3.43
N VAL A 47 -6.99 -2.49 4.48
CA VAL A 47 -7.75 -3.73 4.48
C VAL A 47 -8.83 -3.76 5.56
N ALA A 48 -9.84 -4.62 5.36
CA ALA A 48 -10.91 -4.85 6.31
C ALA A 48 -11.46 -6.28 6.19
N SER A 49 -11.94 -6.83 7.32
CA SER A 49 -12.41 -8.22 7.42
C SER A 49 -13.89 -8.39 7.03
N LYS A 50 -14.69 -7.32 7.01
CA LYS A 50 -16.15 -7.35 6.79
C LYS A 50 -16.60 -6.49 5.61
N CYS A 51 -15.81 -6.48 4.53
CA CYS A 51 -16.04 -5.67 3.33
C CYS A 51 -16.47 -6.56 2.16
N GLY A 52 -17.24 -6.01 1.21
CA GLY A 52 -17.54 -6.70 -0.05
C GLY A 52 -16.27 -7.00 -0.88
N PHE A 53 -15.17 -6.33 -0.63
CA PHE A 53 -13.88 -6.58 -1.29
C PHE A 53 -12.93 -7.48 -0.48
N THR A 54 -13.33 -7.99 0.68
CA THR A 54 -12.46 -8.80 1.56
C THR A 54 -11.88 -10.04 0.86
N ASN A 55 -12.60 -10.62 -0.12
CA ASN A 55 -12.10 -11.71 -0.94
C ASN A 55 -10.87 -11.35 -1.77
N GLN A 56 -10.52 -10.07 -1.90
CA GLN A 56 -9.27 -9.65 -2.55
C GLN A 56 -8.01 -10.07 -1.77
N TYR A 57 -8.14 -10.51 -0.52
CA TYR A 57 -7.03 -11.13 0.20
C TYR A 57 -6.43 -12.32 -0.56
N ASP A 58 -7.24 -13.14 -1.22
CA ASP A 58 -6.74 -14.24 -2.07
C ASP A 58 -5.81 -13.71 -3.17
N GLY A 59 -6.27 -12.73 -3.93
CA GLY A 59 -5.45 -12.15 -5.00
C GLY A 59 -4.22 -11.38 -4.49
N LEU A 60 -4.27 -10.79 -3.29
CA LEU A 60 -3.11 -10.16 -2.66
C LEU A 60 -2.06 -11.20 -2.27
N GLN A 61 -2.50 -12.33 -1.71
CA GLN A 61 -1.61 -13.43 -1.34
C GLN A 61 -1.00 -14.08 -2.59
N ASP A 62 -1.79 -14.29 -3.64
CA ASP A 62 -1.29 -14.81 -4.93
C ASP A 62 -0.23 -13.87 -5.52
N LEU A 63 -0.50 -12.55 -5.50
CA LEU A 63 0.45 -11.54 -5.99
C LEU A 63 1.75 -11.57 -5.19
N TYR A 64 1.67 -11.61 -3.86
CA TYR A 64 2.81 -11.66 -2.97
C TYR A 64 3.66 -12.92 -3.22
N SER A 65 3.02 -14.07 -3.34
CA SER A 65 3.70 -15.35 -3.59
C SER A 65 4.36 -15.39 -4.97
N LYS A 66 3.65 -14.90 -5.99
CA LYS A 66 4.14 -14.91 -7.38
C LYS A 66 5.35 -14.01 -7.60
N TYR A 67 5.37 -12.84 -6.96
CA TYR A 67 6.43 -11.85 -7.12
C TYR A 67 7.38 -11.80 -5.92
N GLN A 68 7.51 -12.92 -5.21
CA GLN A 68 8.42 -13.07 -4.07
C GLN A 68 9.85 -12.62 -4.45
N GLY A 69 10.46 -11.83 -3.58
CA GLY A 69 11.78 -11.24 -3.81
C GLY A 69 11.78 -9.93 -4.61
N LYS A 70 10.69 -9.59 -5.32
CA LYS A 70 10.55 -8.35 -6.12
C LYS A 70 9.49 -7.40 -5.56
N LEU A 71 8.46 -7.94 -4.94
CA LEU A 71 7.33 -7.20 -4.37
C LEU A 71 7.09 -7.62 -2.93
N VAL A 72 6.79 -6.64 -2.10
CA VAL A 72 6.21 -6.83 -0.77
C VAL A 72 4.80 -6.25 -0.78
N VAL A 73 3.83 -7.01 -0.29
CA VAL A 73 2.49 -6.51 0.01
C VAL A 73 2.44 -6.17 1.51
N ILE A 74 1.95 -5.00 1.86
CA ILE A 74 1.73 -4.60 3.24
C ILE A 74 0.25 -4.30 3.42
N GLY A 75 -0.44 -5.09 4.24
CA GLY A 75 -1.83 -4.87 4.62
C GLY A 75 -1.92 -3.98 5.86
N LEU A 76 -2.70 -2.90 5.77
CA LEU A 76 -2.87 -1.94 6.85
C LEU A 76 -4.36 -1.92 7.26
N PRO A 77 -4.72 -2.60 8.36
CA PRO A 77 -6.11 -2.63 8.84
C PRO A 77 -6.63 -1.22 9.15
N CYS A 78 -7.85 -0.93 8.71
CA CYS A 78 -8.48 0.37 8.92
C CYS A 78 -9.99 0.22 9.13
N ASN A 79 -10.52 0.85 10.19
CA ASN A 79 -11.94 0.77 10.53
C ASN A 79 -12.78 1.99 10.08
N GLN A 80 -12.21 2.87 9.24
CA GLN A 80 -12.84 4.15 8.88
C GLN A 80 -13.88 4.06 7.77
N PHE A 81 -14.00 2.90 7.09
CA PHE A 81 -14.93 2.71 5.98
C PHE A 81 -16.02 1.70 6.37
N GLY A 82 -17.19 2.23 6.77
CA GLY A 82 -18.34 1.44 7.17
C GLY A 82 -18.13 0.62 8.45
N ALA A 83 -17.14 0.96 9.29
CA ALA A 83 -16.78 0.19 10.49
C ALA A 83 -16.58 -1.31 10.19
N GLN A 84 -15.93 -1.62 9.07
CA GLN A 84 -15.75 -2.98 8.55
C GLN A 84 -14.49 -3.69 9.05
N GLU A 85 -13.73 -3.07 9.96
CA GLU A 85 -12.56 -3.68 10.64
C GLU A 85 -12.62 -3.46 12.17
N PRO A 86 -13.67 -3.93 12.86
CA PRO A 86 -13.86 -3.63 14.28
C PRO A 86 -13.00 -4.50 15.21
N GLY A 87 -12.41 -5.58 14.72
CA GLY A 87 -11.65 -6.55 15.51
C GLY A 87 -10.34 -6.00 16.10
N THR A 88 -9.79 -6.71 17.06
CA THR A 88 -8.43 -6.50 17.57
C THR A 88 -7.40 -6.97 16.53
N GLU A 89 -6.14 -6.55 16.68
CA GLU A 89 -5.04 -7.00 15.82
C GLU A 89 -4.91 -8.54 15.80
N GLN A 90 -5.11 -9.20 16.95
CA GLN A 90 -5.10 -10.67 17.06
C GLN A 90 -6.24 -11.31 16.27
N GLU A 91 -7.45 -10.76 16.38
CA GLU A 91 -8.62 -11.25 15.62
C GLU A 91 -8.44 -11.06 14.14
N ILE A 92 -7.90 -9.91 13.71
CA ILE A 92 -7.61 -9.61 12.30
C ILE A 92 -6.56 -10.58 11.76
N GLN A 93 -5.47 -10.79 12.48
CA GLN A 93 -4.41 -11.71 12.06
C GLN A 93 -4.93 -13.13 11.91
N SER A 94 -5.70 -13.60 12.91
CA SER A 94 -6.30 -14.93 12.87
C SER A 94 -7.27 -15.08 11.69
N PHE A 95 -8.13 -14.09 11.48
CA PHE A 95 -9.06 -14.06 10.35
C PHE A 95 -8.32 -14.18 8.99
N CYS A 96 -7.30 -13.37 8.78
CA CYS A 96 -6.53 -13.35 7.54
C CYS A 96 -5.82 -14.69 7.29
N ARG A 97 -5.19 -15.26 8.31
CA ARG A 97 -4.49 -16.55 8.20
C ARG A 97 -5.43 -17.71 7.95
N MET A 98 -6.52 -17.80 8.73
CA MET A 98 -7.43 -18.94 8.68
C MET A 98 -8.28 -18.95 7.41
N ASN A 99 -8.71 -17.79 6.90
CA ASN A 99 -9.61 -17.71 5.77
C ASN A 99 -8.88 -17.55 4.42
N TYR A 100 -7.70 -16.94 4.40
CA TYR A 100 -6.99 -16.57 3.16
C TYR A 100 -5.51 -16.99 3.13
N GLY A 101 -5.01 -17.62 4.17
CA GLY A 101 -3.61 -18.02 4.24
C GLY A 101 -2.62 -16.85 4.10
N VAL A 102 -3.01 -15.66 4.55
CA VAL A 102 -2.18 -14.46 4.45
C VAL A 102 -0.87 -14.65 5.21
N ASP A 103 0.25 -14.48 4.51
CA ASP A 103 1.60 -14.50 5.08
C ASP A 103 2.43 -13.25 4.74
N PHE A 104 1.87 -12.32 3.98
CA PHE A 104 2.48 -11.00 3.79
C PHE A 104 2.38 -10.14 5.07
N PRO A 105 3.27 -9.15 5.25
CA PRO A 105 3.25 -8.26 6.40
C PRO A 105 1.92 -7.54 6.59
N MET A 106 1.42 -7.60 7.84
CA MET A 106 0.26 -6.83 8.29
C MET A 106 0.71 -5.86 9.38
N THR A 107 0.11 -4.68 9.43
CA THR A 107 0.41 -3.68 10.46
C THR A 107 -0.64 -3.63 11.55
N GLU A 108 -0.35 -2.87 12.61
CA GLU A 108 -1.36 -2.40 13.55
C GLU A 108 -2.49 -1.67 12.82
N LYS A 109 -3.66 -1.59 13.43
CA LYS A 109 -4.80 -0.83 12.89
C LYS A 109 -4.50 0.66 12.95
N ILE A 110 -4.72 1.36 11.82
CA ILE A 110 -4.42 2.79 11.68
C ILE A 110 -5.56 3.56 11.04
N ASP A 111 -5.51 4.88 11.18
CA ASP A 111 -6.33 5.80 10.41
C ASP A 111 -5.63 6.20 9.11
N VAL A 112 -6.32 6.05 7.99
CA VAL A 112 -5.79 6.36 6.64
C VAL A 112 -6.25 7.71 6.10
N LYS A 113 -7.14 8.38 6.81
CA LYS A 113 -7.68 9.71 6.48
C LYS A 113 -8.07 10.47 7.75
N GLY A 114 -8.36 11.77 7.60
CA GLY A 114 -8.83 12.62 8.69
C GLY A 114 -7.71 13.17 9.55
N GLU A 115 -8.09 13.70 10.72
CA GLU A 115 -7.18 14.43 11.62
C GLU A 115 -6.04 13.54 12.14
N ASN A 116 -6.32 12.27 12.42
CA ASN A 116 -5.35 11.31 12.93
C ASN A 116 -4.71 10.44 11.83
N GLN A 117 -4.73 10.90 10.58
CA GLN A 117 -4.15 10.17 9.45
C GLN A 117 -2.70 9.79 9.75
N HIS A 118 -2.39 8.49 9.65
CA HIS A 118 -1.06 7.96 9.90
C HIS A 118 -0.02 8.54 8.92
N PRO A 119 1.23 8.83 9.36
CA PRO A 119 2.28 9.41 8.51
C PRO A 119 2.52 8.70 7.19
N ILE A 120 2.42 7.37 7.14
CA ILE A 120 2.52 6.61 5.88
C ILE A 120 1.43 7.05 4.90
N TYR A 121 0.17 7.19 5.35
CA TYR A 121 -0.92 7.64 4.47
C TYR A 121 -0.87 9.13 4.17
N GLN A 122 -0.32 9.95 5.05
CA GLN A 122 0.01 11.35 4.70
C GLN A 122 1.00 11.36 3.53
N TRP A 123 2.02 10.53 3.58
CA TRP A 123 3.00 10.40 2.49
C TRP A 123 2.35 9.88 1.20
N LEU A 124 1.59 8.80 1.27
CA LEU A 124 0.93 8.19 0.10
C LEU A 124 -0.06 9.13 -0.59
N THR A 125 -0.71 10.02 0.15
CA THR A 125 -1.81 10.85 -0.36
C THR A 125 -1.43 12.30 -0.66
N GLN A 126 -0.29 12.80 -0.17
CA GLN A 126 0.08 14.21 -0.28
C GLN A 126 1.27 14.40 -1.22
N LYS A 127 1.06 15.10 -2.34
CA LYS A 127 2.12 15.45 -3.30
C LYS A 127 3.29 16.16 -2.64
N GLN A 128 3.03 17.00 -1.64
CA GLN A 128 4.06 17.71 -0.88
C GLN A 128 5.07 16.73 -0.25
N LYS A 129 4.65 15.54 0.14
CA LYS A 129 5.50 14.51 0.76
C LYS A 129 6.03 13.51 -0.27
N ASN A 130 5.16 12.93 -1.11
CA ASN A 130 5.54 11.90 -2.07
C ASN A 130 6.16 12.43 -3.37
N GLY A 131 6.05 13.73 -3.63
CA GLY A 131 6.61 14.40 -4.82
C GLY A 131 5.84 14.16 -6.11
N LYS A 132 4.80 13.32 -6.13
CA LYS A 132 4.12 12.91 -7.35
C LYS A 132 2.69 13.41 -7.49
N MET A 133 1.81 13.06 -6.55
CA MET A 133 0.38 13.37 -6.68
C MET A 133 -0.32 13.55 -5.34
N ASN A 134 -1.42 14.29 -5.38
CA ASN A 134 -2.42 14.28 -4.31
C ASN A 134 -3.48 13.23 -4.62
N SER A 135 -3.92 12.53 -3.59
CA SER A 135 -5.02 11.57 -3.67
C SER A 135 -5.75 11.48 -2.34
N SER A 136 -6.78 10.66 -2.27
CA SER A 136 -7.45 10.34 -1.01
C SER A 136 -7.89 8.89 -1.03
N VAL A 137 -7.92 8.26 0.15
CA VAL A 137 -8.45 6.90 0.28
C VAL A 137 -9.97 6.98 0.24
N LYS A 138 -10.58 6.30 -0.72
CA LYS A 138 -12.03 6.33 -0.97
C LYS A 138 -12.79 5.20 -0.29
N TRP A 139 -12.16 4.02 -0.18
CA TRP A 139 -12.78 2.84 0.42
C TRP A 139 -11.71 1.82 0.81
N ASN A 140 -12.12 0.72 1.46
CA ASN A 140 -11.25 -0.42 1.76
C ASN A 140 -10.66 -1.04 0.48
N PHE A 141 -9.48 -1.64 0.58
CA PHE A 141 -8.74 -2.29 -0.52
C PHE A 141 -8.31 -1.33 -1.65
N GLN A 142 -8.12 -0.05 -1.34
CA GLN A 142 -7.38 0.85 -2.21
C GLN A 142 -5.88 0.56 -2.09
N LYS A 143 -5.17 0.63 -3.20
CA LYS A 143 -3.78 0.18 -3.28
C LYS A 143 -2.88 1.31 -3.76
N TYR A 144 -1.70 1.39 -3.18
CA TYR A 144 -0.64 2.31 -3.56
C TYR A 144 0.62 1.52 -3.87
N LEU A 145 1.16 1.67 -5.07
CA LEU A 145 2.38 0.99 -5.50
C LEU A 145 3.57 1.95 -5.43
N VAL A 146 4.63 1.50 -4.79
CA VAL A 146 5.89 2.23 -4.61
C VAL A 146 7.01 1.44 -5.25
N ASP A 147 7.97 2.12 -5.88
CA ASP A 147 9.13 1.49 -6.52
C ASP A 147 10.25 1.11 -5.54
N GLU A 148 11.31 0.52 -6.08
CA GLU A 148 12.46 -0.01 -5.34
C GLU A 148 13.24 1.07 -4.57
N GLU A 149 13.13 2.33 -4.99
CA GLU A 149 13.78 3.47 -4.35
C GLU A 149 12.84 4.28 -3.44
N GLY A 150 11.62 3.78 -3.21
CA GLY A 150 10.66 4.46 -2.34
C GLY A 150 9.93 5.62 -3.00
N ARG A 151 9.72 5.58 -4.33
CA ARG A 151 8.95 6.57 -5.08
C ARG A 151 7.55 6.04 -5.41
N LEU A 152 6.53 6.86 -5.22
CA LEU A 152 5.17 6.49 -5.57
C LEU A 152 5.04 6.27 -7.08
N ILE A 153 4.57 5.08 -7.50
CA ILE A 153 4.30 4.75 -8.90
C ILE A 153 2.87 5.15 -9.25
N ASP A 154 1.89 4.58 -8.56
CA ASP A 154 0.47 4.79 -8.89
C ASP A 154 -0.46 4.41 -7.74
N VAL A 155 -1.74 4.77 -7.87
CA VAL A 155 -2.83 4.43 -6.97
C VAL A 155 -3.90 3.65 -7.73
N PHE A 156 -4.43 2.60 -7.10
CA PHE A 156 -5.50 1.75 -7.67
C PHE A 156 -6.66 1.69 -6.69
N TYR A 157 -7.84 2.03 -7.16
CA TYR A 157 -9.04 2.00 -6.34
C TYR A 157 -9.49 0.56 -6.02
N SER A 158 -10.38 0.42 -5.05
CA SER A 158 -10.86 -0.86 -4.52
C SER A 158 -11.29 -1.86 -5.58
N ILE A 159 -11.95 -1.39 -6.64
CA ILE A 159 -12.44 -2.22 -7.76
C ILE A 159 -11.30 -2.88 -8.56
N THR A 160 -10.10 -2.34 -8.54
CA THR A 160 -8.96 -2.93 -9.25
C THR A 160 -8.47 -4.15 -8.49
N LYS A 161 -8.67 -5.34 -9.06
CA LYS A 161 -8.22 -6.61 -8.48
C LYS A 161 -6.69 -6.67 -8.40
N PRO A 162 -6.12 -7.31 -7.35
CA PRO A 162 -4.66 -7.40 -7.18
C PRO A 162 -3.91 -7.97 -8.38
N MET A 163 -4.45 -9.02 -9.01
CA MET A 163 -3.86 -9.69 -10.18
C MET A 163 -4.21 -9.03 -11.51
N SER A 164 -4.84 -7.85 -11.49
CA SER A 164 -5.14 -7.08 -12.71
C SER A 164 -3.87 -6.70 -13.47
N LYS A 165 -3.95 -6.73 -14.80
CA LYS A 165 -2.86 -6.21 -15.68
C LYS A 165 -2.50 -4.76 -15.39
N LYS A 166 -3.42 -3.97 -14.80
CA LYS A 166 -3.11 -2.59 -14.36
C LYS A 166 -1.98 -2.54 -13.34
N ILE A 167 -1.91 -3.54 -12.45
CA ILE A 167 -0.87 -3.67 -11.43
C ILE A 167 0.29 -4.51 -11.96
N THR A 168 0.01 -5.73 -12.45
CA THR A 168 1.05 -6.71 -12.78
C THR A 168 2.01 -6.27 -13.89
N LYS A 169 1.58 -5.39 -14.80
CA LYS A 169 2.48 -4.80 -15.81
C LYS A 169 3.54 -3.85 -15.26
N LEU A 170 3.40 -3.44 -14.00
CA LEU A 170 4.31 -2.51 -13.33
C LEU A 170 5.29 -3.21 -12.37
N LEU A 171 5.20 -4.55 -12.24
CA LEU A 171 5.98 -5.38 -11.31
C LEU A 171 7.23 -5.99 -11.93
#